data_71e1f816d57ce7999a3e3190947ca56b
#
_entry.id   71e1f816d57ce7999a3e3190947ca56b
#
_cell.length_a   1.000
_cell.length_b   1.000
_cell.length_c   1.000
_cell.angle_alpha   90.00
_cell.angle_beta   90.00
_cell.angle_gamma   90.00
#
_symmetry.space_group_name_H-M   'P 1'
#
loop_
_entity.id
_entity.type
_entity.pdbx_description
1 polymer ?
#
loop_
_entity_poly.entity_id
_entity_poly.type
_entity_poly.pdbx_seq_one_letter_code
_entity_poly.pdbx_strand_id
1 'polypeptide(L)'
;MTIPPPPQSRNIPLGPVPRWLLGLLLGIATYAVAFLLRFQEWPSWQDVEYRLGNEMLLATHDAYHWVAGAEGFEFGAGHPMSELLRILALITGAEPAQVAFWLPPVMASLVALLIFLWAWGMGSMEAGFCAGILASLSPGFLARTMLGYADTDLVTLFLPLLIGLAPAVWVMHFLRHPLALPFRWFQRWTKRPIPIALDAPGHQPYAPISAFWVFALSASGLLAWWSQEWHSMFPYIVRYNVALIGCMALLLARPGERRTALLAGLAYALPALGGPTG
;
A
#
# COMPACT_ATOMS: atom_id res chain seq x y z
N MET A 1 34.04 -51.77 32.85
CA MET A 1 33.16 -51.39 31.74
C MET A 1 32.88 -49.90 31.91
N THR A 2 33.50 -49.05 31.11
CA THR A 2 33.27 -47.59 31.09
C THR A 2 32.18 -47.28 30.06
N ILE A 3 31.08 -46.73 30.53
CA ILE A 3 29.95 -46.30 29.69
C ILE A 3 30.40 -45.12 28.82
N PRO A 4 30.27 -45.18 27.49
CA PRO A 4 30.64 -44.05 26.64
C PRO A 4 29.74 -42.85 26.94
N PRO A 5 30.28 -41.62 26.89
CA PRO A 5 29.49 -40.42 27.13
C PRO A 5 28.36 -40.28 26.07
N PRO A 6 27.19 -39.74 26.44
CA PRO A 6 26.08 -39.54 25.52
C PRO A 6 26.48 -38.64 24.35
N PRO A 7 25.96 -38.88 23.14
CA PRO A 7 26.28 -38.05 21.99
C PRO A 7 25.88 -36.60 22.26
N GLN A 8 26.86 -35.70 22.16
CA GLN A 8 26.58 -34.27 22.27
C GLN A 8 25.63 -33.88 21.14
N SER A 9 24.45 -33.40 21.50
CA SER A 9 23.52 -32.80 20.56
C SER A 9 24.24 -31.67 19.83
N ARG A 10 24.55 -31.85 18.55
CA ARG A 10 25.01 -30.76 17.69
C ARG A 10 23.87 -29.75 17.60
N ASN A 11 23.95 -28.68 18.38
CA ASN A 11 23.21 -27.48 18.12
C ASN A 11 23.65 -26.97 16.77
N ILE A 12 22.92 -27.29 15.71
CA ILE A 12 23.11 -26.70 14.39
C ILE A 12 22.71 -25.23 14.58
N PRO A 13 23.66 -24.28 14.53
CA PRO A 13 23.29 -22.88 14.61
C PRO A 13 22.43 -22.59 13.38
N LEU A 14 21.15 -22.33 13.62
CA LEU A 14 20.29 -21.77 12.58
C LEU A 14 20.94 -20.46 12.12
N GLY A 15 21.43 -20.45 10.89
CA GLY A 15 22.02 -19.24 10.31
C GLY A 15 21.05 -18.06 10.40
N PRO A 16 21.52 -16.82 10.36
CA PRO A 16 20.66 -15.65 10.46
C PRO A 16 19.60 -15.67 9.35
N VAL A 17 18.34 -15.52 9.73
CA VAL A 17 17.21 -15.45 8.77
C VAL A 17 17.50 -14.36 7.74
N PRO A 18 17.42 -14.62 6.44
CA PRO A 18 17.62 -13.61 5.42
C PRO A 18 16.66 -12.43 5.60
N ARG A 19 17.15 -11.20 5.52
CA ARG A 19 16.33 -9.99 5.76
C ARG A 19 15.08 -9.90 4.89
N TRP A 20 15.17 -10.36 3.63
CA TRP A 20 14.00 -10.38 2.75
C TRP A 20 12.91 -11.34 3.25
N LEU A 21 13.30 -12.50 3.81
CA LEU A 21 12.37 -13.48 4.38
C LEU A 21 11.71 -12.93 5.65
N LEU A 22 12.49 -12.27 6.51
CA LEU A 22 11.93 -11.58 7.68
C LEU A 22 10.93 -10.50 7.27
N GLY A 23 11.27 -9.70 6.24
CA GLY A 23 10.35 -8.69 5.70
C GLY A 23 9.06 -9.29 5.16
N LEU A 24 9.16 -10.41 4.43
CA LEU A 24 7.98 -11.14 3.95
C LEU A 24 7.10 -11.63 5.10
N LEU A 25 7.70 -12.25 6.12
CA LEU A 25 6.98 -12.73 7.29
C LEU A 25 6.29 -11.61 8.06
N LEU A 26 6.98 -10.47 8.27
CA LEU A 26 6.39 -9.30 8.92
C LEU A 26 5.27 -8.68 8.08
N GLY A 27 5.39 -8.64 6.76
CA GLY A 27 4.32 -8.19 5.87
C GLY A 27 3.09 -9.07 5.95
N ILE A 28 3.27 -10.40 5.91
CA ILE A 28 2.19 -11.38 6.09
C ILE A 28 1.55 -11.22 7.48
N ALA A 29 2.37 -11.06 8.52
CA ALA A 29 1.88 -10.85 9.88
C ALA A 29 1.08 -9.54 10.00
N THR A 30 1.54 -8.45 9.38
CA THR A 30 0.82 -7.17 9.33
C THR A 30 -0.57 -7.33 8.70
N TYR A 31 -0.63 -7.99 7.54
CA TYR A 31 -1.90 -8.28 6.87
C TYR A 31 -2.82 -9.14 7.73
N ALA A 32 -2.28 -10.25 8.26
CA ALA A 32 -3.05 -11.20 9.05
C ALA A 32 -3.63 -10.57 10.34
N VAL A 33 -2.83 -9.81 11.07
CA VAL A 33 -3.30 -9.11 12.28
C VAL A 33 -4.39 -8.10 11.92
N ALA A 34 -4.20 -7.30 10.87
CA ALA A 34 -5.21 -6.32 10.43
C ALA A 34 -6.53 -7.00 10.03
N PHE A 35 -6.46 -8.16 9.37
CA PHE A 35 -7.62 -8.96 9.00
C PHE A 35 -8.31 -9.58 10.23
N LEU A 36 -7.55 -10.22 11.12
CA LEU A 36 -8.09 -10.89 12.30
C LEU A 36 -8.76 -9.92 13.27
N LEU A 37 -8.27 -8.68 13.37
CA LEU A 37 -8.91 -7.63 14.16
C LEU A 37 -10.34 -7.33 13.67
N ARG A 38 -10.62 -7.43 12.39
CA ARG A 38 -11.94 -7.21 11.80
C ARG A 38 -12.79 -8.47 11.78
N PHE A 39 -12.15 -9.61 11.71
CA PHE A 39 -12.80 -10.91 11.75
C PHE A 39 -13.36 -11.25 13.14
N GLN A 40 -12.95 -10.55 14.20
CA GLN A 40 -13.47 -10.77 15.56
C GLN A 40 -14.99 -10.62 15.67
N GLU A 41 -15.62 -9.83 14.81
CA GLU A 41 -17.09 -9.68 14.79
C GLU A 41 -17.82 -10.85 14.11
N TRP A 42 -17.10 -11.72 13.41
CA TRP A 42 -17.70 -12.83 12.67
C TRP A 42 -18.69 -13.67 13.47
N PRO A 43 -18.43 -14.03 14.75
CA PRO A 43 -19.40 -14.80 15.53
C PRO A 43 -20.74 -14.08 15.68
N SER A 44 -20.74 -12.76 15.89
CA SER A 44 -21.97 -11.97 16.03
C SER A 44 -22.78 -11.93 14.72
N TRP A 45 -22.11 -11.94 13.58
CA TRP A 45 -22.77 -11.97 12.26
C TRP A 45 -23.45 -13.33 11.95
N GLN A 46 -23.26 -14.36 12.79
CA GLN A 46 -23.96 -15.63 12.66
C GLN A 46 -25.37 -15.60 13.29
N ASP A 47 -25.68 -14.58 14.09
CA ASP A 47 -26.98 -14.44 14.72
C ASP A 47 -28.08 -14.17 13.68
N VAL A 48 -29.27 -14.69 13.93
CA VAL A 48 -30.42 -14.60 13.02
C VAL A 48 -30.82 -13.14 12.71
N GLU A 49 -30.56 -12.23 13.64
CA GLU A 49 -30.86 -10.81 13.51
C GLU A 49 -30.05 -10.13 12.39
N TYR A 50 -28.89 -10.65 12.05
CA TYR A 50 -27.99 -10.11 11.00
C TYR A 50 -28.08 -10.89 9.68
N ARG A 51 -29.13 -11.68 9.51
CA ARG A 51 -29.30 -12.50 8.29
C ARG A 51 -30.71 -12.38 7.72
N LEU A 52 -30.79 -12.31 6.40
CA LEU A 52 -32.04 -12.47 5.67
C LEU A 52 -31.97 -13.78 4.88
N GLY A 53 -32.57 -14.84 5.41
CA GLY A 53 -32.39 -16.17 4.88
C GLY A 53 -30.94 -16.65 4.99
N ASN A 54 -30.29 -16.89 3.87
CA ASN A 54 -28.87 -17.27 3.81
C ASN A 54 -27.91 -16.09 3.63
N GLU A 55 -28.43 -14.89 3.38
CA GLU A 55 -27.63 -13.71 3.13
C GLU A 55 -27.34 -12.95 4.42
N MET A 56 -26.12 -12.40 4.52
CA MET A 56 -25.74 -11.53 5.63
C MET A 56 -26.15 -10.10 5.30
N LEU A 57 -26.70 -9.40 6.29
CA LEU A 57 -27.00 -7.99 6.17
C LEU A 57 -25.71 -7.18 6.03
N LEU A 58 -25.79 -6.05 5.33
CA LEU A 58 -24.69 -5.10 5.26
C LEU A 58 -24.80 -4.10 6.39
N ALA A 59 -23.66 -3.58 6.84
CA ALA A 59 -23.61 -2.70 8.02
C ALA A 59 -24.11 -1.29 7.75
N THR A 60 -24.18 -0.83 6.49
CA THR A 60 -24.54 0.53 6.13
C THR A 60 -25.46 0.59 4.92
N HIS A 61 -26.27 1.66 4.82
CA HIS A 61 -27.11 1.92 3.66
C HIS A 61 -26.27 2.20 2.39
N ASP A 62 -25.07 2.78 2.54
CA ASP A 62 -24.17 3.01 1.40
C ASP A 62 -23.70 1.70 0.80
N ALA A 63 -23.44 0.67 1.61
CA ALA A 63 -23.09 -0.65 1.12
C ALA A 63 -24.20 -1.25 0.24
N TYR A 64 -25.47 -1.10 0.64
CA TYR A 64 -26.61 -1.52 -0.19
C TYR A 64 -26.73 -0.70 -1.49
N HIS A 65 -26.41 0.60 -1.43
CA HIS A 65 -26.38 1.45 -2.61
C HIS A 65 -25.37 0.95 -3.65
N TRP A 66 -24.17 0.60 -3.21
CA TRP A 66 -23.13 0.11 -4.11
C TRP A 66 -23.42 -1.29 -4.64
N VAL A 67 -24.03 -2.16 -3.82
CA VAL A 67 -24.46 -3.50 -4.25
C VAL A 67 -25.56 -3.38 -5.29
N ALA A 68 -26.59 -2.56 -5.05
CA ALA A 68 -27.66 -2.34 -6.03
C ALA A 68 -27.12 -1.85 -7.39
N GLY A 69 -26.16 -0.91 -7.37
CA GLY A 69 -25.48 -0.47 -8.60
C GLY A 69 -24.68 -1.58 -9.28
N ALA A 70 -24.05 -2.48 -8.52
CA ALA A 70 -23.33 -3.64 -9.05
C ALA A 70 -24.27 -4.68 -9.70
N GLU A 71 -25.49 -4.78 -9.21
CA GLU A 71 -26.57 -5.63 -9.78
C GLU A 71 -27.28 -4.99 -10.96
N GLY A 72 -26.98 -3.73 -11.29
CA GLY A 72 -27.48 -3.02 -12.47
C GLY A 72 -28.70 -2.15 -12.21
N PHE A 73 -29.09 -1.89 -10.97
CA PHE A 73 -30.11 -0.89 -10.66
C PHE A 73 -29.58 0.52 -10.97
N GLU A 74 -30.41 1.38 -11.56
CA GLU A 74 -30.04 2.75 -11.99
C GLU A 74 -29.40 3.56 -10.86
N PHE A 75 -29.92 3.43 -9.69
CA PHE A 75 -29.44 4.00 -8.46
C PHE A 75 -28.12 3.31 -8.06
N GLY A 76 -27.01 4.01 -8.13
CA GLY A 76 -25.66 3.48 -7.91
C GLY A 76 -24.98 2.89 -9.15
N ALA A 77 -25.68 2.70 -10.29
CA ALA A 77 -25.06 2.24 -11.54
C ALA A 77 -24.02 3.26 -12.04
N GLY A 78 -22.91 2.75 -12.58
CA GLY A 78 -21.82 3.56 -13.12
C GLY A 78 -20.91 4.21 -12.05
N HIS A 79 -21.19 4.03 -10.76
CA HIS A 79 -20.25 4.45 -9.73
C HIS A 79 -19.06 3.47 -9.64
N PRO A 80 -17.82 3.96 -9.52
CA PRO A 80 -16.63 3.09 -9.48
C PRO A 80 -16.67 2.00 -8.41
N MET A 81 -17.30 2.25 -7.24
CA MET A 81 -17.44 1.25 -6.19
C MET A 81 -18.37 0.11 -6.62
N SER A 82 -19.49 0.41 -7.28
CA SER A 82 -20.40 -0.60 -7.84
C SER A 82 -19.71 -1.43 -8.92
N GLU A 83 -18.93 -0.79 -9.79
CA GLU A 83 -18.13 -1.49 -10.80
C GLU A 83 -17.06 -2.39 -10.19
N LEU A 84 -16.40 -1.94 -9.12
CA LEU A 84 -15.44 -2.75 -8.38
C LEU A 84 -16.11 -4.00 -7.80
N LEU A 85 -17.26 -3.86 -7.14
CA LEU A 85 -18.01 -4.99 -6.60
C LEU A 85 -18.43 -5.94 -7.70
N ARG A 86 -18.93 -5.45 -8.84
CA ARG A 86 -19.33 -6.25 -10.00
C ARG A 86 -18.15 -7.02 -10.58
N ILE A 87 -16.99 -6.39 -10.75
CA ILE A 87 -15.77 -7.04 -11.25
C ILE A 87 -15.30 -8.13 -10.29
N LEU A 88 -15.27 -7.84 -8.99
CA LEU A 88 -14.86 -8.81 -8.00
C LEU A 88 -15.84 -9.98 -7.88
N ALA A 89 -17.15 -9.74 -8.02
CA ALA A 89 -18.17 -10.76 -8.08
C ALA A 89 -17.96 -11.70 -9.29
N LEU A 90 -17.67 -11.14 -10.46
CA LEU A 90 -17.33 -11.91 -11.66
C LEU A 90 -16.07 -12.76 -11.50
N ILE A 91 -15.03 -12.22 -10.86
CA ILE A 91 -13.75 -12.93 -10.66
C ILE A 91 -13.90 -14.05 -9.63
N THR A 92 -14.65 -13.82 -8.56
CA THR A 92 -14.78 -14.77 -7.45
C THR A 92 -15.90 -15.78 -7.65
N GLY A 93 -16.86 -15.48 -8.53
CA GLY A 93 -18.10 -16.24 -8.71
C GLY A 93 -19.07 -16.07 -7.51
N ALA A 94 -18.83 -15.09 -6.65
CA ALA A 94 -19.70 -14.77 -5.51
C ALA A 94 -20.72 -13.69 -5.90
N GLU A 95 -21.80 -13.55 -5.13
CA GLU A 95 -22.76 -12.48 -5.31
C GLU A 95 -22.18 -11.11 -4.86
N PRO A 96 -22.59 -9.97 -5.48
CA PRO A 96 -22.10 -8.65 -5.12
C PRO A 96 -22.25 -8.34 -3.63
N ALA A 97 -23.34 -8.78 -2.99
CA ALA A 97 -23.57 -8.60 -1.56
C ALA A 97 -22.53 -9.36 -0.70
N GLN A 98 -22.18 -10.58 -1.09
CA GLN A 98 -21.13 -11.35 -0.41
C GLN A 98 -19.76 -10.69 -0.56
N VAL A 99 -19.46 -10.20 -1.75
CA VAL A 99 -18.23 -9.44 -2.00
C VAL A 99 -18.19 -8.18 -1.13
N ALA A 100 -19.28 -7.41 -1.10
CA ALA A 100 -19.39 -6.19 -0.28
C ALA A 100 -19.24 -6.48 1.21
N PHE A 101 -19.71 -7.63 1.68
CA PHE A 101 -19.55 -8.04 3.08
C PHE A 101 -18.09 -8.29 3.46
N TRP A 102 -17.31 -8.97 2.60
CA TRP A 102 -15.94 -9.37 2.89
C TRP A 102 -14.87 -8.38 2.41
N LEU A 103 -15.20 -7.48 1.52
CA LEU A 103 -14.25 -6.52 0.94
C LEU A 103 -13.60 -5.61 1.99
N PRO A 104 -14.33 -5.06 3.00
CA PRO A 104 -13.75 -4.14 3.96
C PRO A 104 -12.55 -4.70 4.73
N PRO A 105 -12.62 -5.87 5.40
CA PRO A 105 -11.46 -6.41 6.11
C PRO A 105 -10.29 -6.75 5.17
N VAL A 106 -10.56 -7.19 3.95
CA VAL A 106 -9.51 -7.46 2.95
C VAL A 106 -8.79 -6.17 2.56
N MET A 107 -9.54 -5.12 2.17
CA MET A 107 -8.97 -3.84 1.75
C MET A 107 -8.23 -3.14 2.89
N ALA A 108 -8.78 -3.14 4.09
CA ALA A 108 -8.11 -2.57 5.26
C ALA A 108 -6.79 -3.28 5.58
N SER A 109 -6.74 -4.60 5.41
CA SER A 109 -5.51 -5.37 5.59
C SER A 109 -4.47 -5.06 4.52
N LEU A 110 -4.91 -4.82 3.27
CA LEU A 110 -4.04 -4.33 2.21
C LEU A 110 -3.52 -2.92 2.48
N VAL A 111 -4.33 -2.03 3.08
CA VAL A 111 -3.85 -0.70 3.52
C VAL A 111 -2.74 -0.84 4.57
N ALA A 112 -2.93 -1.70 5.57
CA ALA A 112 -1.90 -1.96 6.57
C ALA A 112 -0.60 -2.51 5.94
N LEU A 113 -0.73 -3.43 4.99
CA LEU A 113 0.39 -3.97 4.22
C LEU A 113 1.08 -2.89 3.38
N LEU A 114 0.35 -1.98 2.75
CA LEU A 114 0.94 -0.87 2.01
C LEU A 114 1.74 0.06 2.91
N ILE A 115 1.22 0.39 4.10
CA ILE A 115 1.94 1.19 5.09
C ILE A 115 3.22 0.48 5.53
N PHE A 116 3.17 -0.83 5.76
CA PHE A 116 4.35 -1.66 5.99
C PHE A 116 5.37 -1.53 4.86
N LEU A 117 4.93 -1.70 3.60
CA LEU A 117 5.80 -1.64 2.42
C LEU A 117 6.43 -0.27 2.24
N TRP A 118 5.70 0.80 2.51
CA TRP A 118 6.23 2.16 2.51
C TRP A 118 7.39 2.32 3.51
N ALA A 119 7.20 1.92 4.76
CA ALA A 119 8.22 2.05 5.79
C ALA A 119 9.39 1.08 5.56
N TRP A 120 9.13 -0.13 5.06
CA TRP A 120 10.20 -1.05 4.64
C TRP A 120 10.99 -0.47 3.48
N GLY A 121 10.34 0.07 2.47
CA GLY A 121 11.00 0.81 1.39
C GLY A 121 11.84 1.98 1.93
N MET A 122 11.43 2.64 3.01
CA MET A 122 12.19 3.69 3.70
C MET A 122 13.33 3.16 4.58
N GLY A 123 13.52 1.84 4.68
CA GLY A 123 14.68 1.21 5.30
C GLY A 123 14.43 0.54 6.66
N SER A 124 13.20 0.58 7.19
CA SER A 124 12.86 -0.10 8.46
C SER A 124 11.62 -0.96 8.33
N MET A 125 11.81 -2.29 8.29
CA MET A 125 10.71 -3.23 8.29
C MET A 125 10.03 -3.34 9.67
N GLU A 126 10.77 -3.13 10.75
CA GLU A 126 10.26 -3.13 12.11
C GLU A 126 9.33 -1.94 12.35
N ALA A 127 9.76 -0.75 11.92
CA ALA A 127 8.90 0.44 11.94
C ALA A 127 7.67 0.26 11.04
N GLY A 128 7.83 -0.41 9.90
CA GLY A 128 6.73 -0.75 9.00
C GLY A 128 5.69 -1.65 9.64
N PHE A 129 6.13 -2.69 10.34
CA PHE A 129 5.25 -3.58 11.08
C PHE A 129 4.45 -2.81 12.14
N CYS A 130 5.13 -2.02 12.98
CA CYS A 130 4.47 -1.22 14.00
C CYS A 130 3.49 -0.20 13.38
N ALA A 131 3.89 0.51 12.32
CA ALA A 131 3.06 1.51 11.67
C ALA A 131 1.81 0.88 11.02
N GLY A 132 1.95 -0.27 10.34
CA GLY A 132 0.82 -0.99 9.75
C GLY A 132 -0.20 -1.45 10.79
N ILE A 133 0.28 -1.99 11.93
CA ILE A 133 -0.60 -2.39 13.03
C ILE A 133 -1.30 -1.18 13.65
N LEU A 134 -0.56 -0.11 13.97
CA LEU A 134 -1.15 1.09 14.56
C LEU A 134 -2.18 1.75 13.64
N ALA A 135 -1.93 1.78 12.33
CA ALA A 135 -2.89 2.28 11.37
C ALA A 135 -4.16 1.42 11.34
N SER A 136 -4.03 0.08 11.41
CA SER A 136 -5.17 -0.83 11.47
C SER A 136 -6.03 -0.63 12.71
N LEU A 137 -5.42 -0.23 13.83
CA LEU A 137 -6.08 0.01 15.11
C LEU A 137 -6.65 1.41 15.26
N SER A 138 -6.38 2.32 14.31
CA SER A 138 -6.95 3.66 14.33
C SER A 138 -8.48 3.59 14.44
N PRO A 139 -9.10 4.17 15.49
CA PRO A 139 -10.53 3.93 15.78
C PRO A 139 -11.46 4.27 14.63
N GLY A 140 -11.23 5.41 13.96
CA GLY A 140 -12.04 5.83 12.82
C GLY A 140 -11.90 4.88 11.62
N PHE A 141 -10.69 4.41 11.34
CA PHE A 141 -10.46 3.48 10.24
C PHE A 141 -10.97 2.07 10.57
N LEU A 142 -10.76 1.60 11.81
CA LEU A 142 -11.24 0.30 12.25
C LEU A 142 -12.78 0.24 12.14
N ALA A 143 -13.51 1.21 12.71
CA ALA A 143 -14.96 1.23 12.71
C ALA A 143 -15.56 1.23 11.28
N ARG A 144 -14.90 1.88 10.32
CA ARG A 144 -15.37 1.98 8.93
C ARG A 144 -14.87 0.86 8.02
N THR A 145 -14.21 -0.14 8.56
CA THR A 145 -13.64 -1.24 7.78
C THR A 145 -13.94 -2.61 8.38
N MET A 146 -14.94 -2.67 9.25
CA MET A 146 -15.46 -3.93 9.80
C MET A 146 -16.27 -4.70 8.75
N LEU A 147 -16.67 -5.91 9.07
CA LEU A 147 -17.48 -6.76 8.19
C LEU A 147 -18.76 -6.06 7.75
N GLY A 148 -19.08 -6.16 6.46
CA GLY A 148 -20.31 -5.56 5.89
C GLY A 148 -20.28 -4.05 5.69
N TYR A 149 -19.19 -3.36 6.07
CA TYR A 149 -19.07 -1.90 5.94
C TYR A 149 -18.41 -1.53 4.60
N ALA A 150 -19.03 -1.91 3.47
CA ALA A 150 -18.50 -1.56 2.15
C ALA A 150 -18.81 -0.09 1.82
N ASP A 151 -17.78 0.73 1.86
CA ASP A 151 -17.85 2.16 1.56
C ASP A 151 -16.63 2.62 0.76
N THR A 152 -16.73 3.78 0.12
CA THR A 152 -15.66 4.40 -0.66
C THR A 152 -14.41 4.73 0.16
N ASP A 153 -14.54 4.88 1.48
CA ASP A 153 -13.43 5.13 2.41
C ASP A 153 -12.30 4.09 2.29
N LEU A 154 -12.64 2.84 1.99
CA LEU A 154 -11.68 1.76 1.78
C LEU A 154 -10.70 2.08 0.66
N VAL A 155 -11.24 2.56 -0.45
CA VAL A 155 -10.49 2.83 -1.68
C VAL A 155 -9.81 4.19 -1.61
N THR A 156 -10.45 5.14 -0.95
CA THR A 156 -9.95 6.52 -0.73
C THR A 156 -8.62 6.54 0.02
N LEU A 157 -8.37 5.60 0.91
CA LEU A 157 -7.08 5.47 1.58
C LEU A 157 -6.12 4.53 0.84
N PHE A 158 -6.63 3.43 0.28
CA PHE A 158 -5.83 2.42 -0.41
C PHE A 158 -5.15 2.95 -1.68
N LEU A 159 -5.92 3.61 -2.55
CA LEU A 159 -5.40 4.06 -3.85
C LEU A 159 -4.26 5.07 -3.75
N PRO A 160 -4.30 6.15 -2.94
CA PRO A 160 -3.18 7.07 -2.80
C PRO A 160 -1.91 6.39 -2.29
N LEU A 161 -2.03 5.45 -1.35
CA LEU A 161 -0.89 4.69 -0.85
C LEU A 161 -0.29 3.80 -1.92
N LEU A 162 -1.13 3.11 -2.70
CA LEU A 162 -0.68 2.24 -3.80
C LEU A 162 -0.05 3.04 -4.93
N ILE A 163 -0.71 4.13 -5.36
CA ILE A 163 -0.22 5.01 -6.43
C ILE A 163 1.12 5.65 -6.05
N GLY A 164 1.28 6.03 -4.79
CA GLY A 164 2.52 6.65 -4.32
C GLY A 164 3.66 5.67 -4.12
N LEU A 165 3.39 4.37 -3.95
CA LEU A 165 4.41 3.40 -3.55
C LEU A 165 5.54 3.24 -4.60
N ALA A 166 5.19 3.01 -5.86
CA ALA A 166 6.20 2.80 -6.91
C ALA A 166 7.08 4.05 -7.14
N PRO A 167 6.53 5.27 -7.27
CA PRO A 167 7.31 6.49 -7.32
C PRO A 167 8.20 6.69 -6.10
N ALA A 168 7.69 6.47 -4.89
CA ALA A 168 8.47 6.63 -3.67
C ALA A 168 9.64 5.64 -3.60
N VAL A 169 9.39 4.35 -3.86
CA VAL A 169 10.45 3.34 -3.87
C VAL A 169 11.48 3.63 -4.96
N TRP A 170 11.04 4.09 -6.14
CA TRP A 170 11.96 4.49 -7.20
C TRP A 170 12.84 5.68 -6.78
N VAL A 171 12.25 6.74 -6.22
CA VAL A 171 13.00 7.92 -5.73
C VAL A 171 14.02 7.50 -4.68
N MET A 172 13.63 6.65 -3.74
CA MET A 172 14.52 6.15 -2.70
C MET A 172 15.66 5.30 -3.25
N HIS A 173 15.35 4.44 -4.23
CA HIS A 173 16.36 3.62 -4.91
C HIS A 173 17.31 4.49 -5.73
N PHE A 174 16.77 5.46 -6.47
CA PHE A 174 17.52 6.38 -7.32
C PHE A 174 18.43 7.30 -6.52
N LEU A 175 17.95 7.89 -5.45
CA LEU A 175 18.70 8.84 -4.62
C LEU A 175 19.58 8.15 -3.57
N ARG A 176 19.49 6.85 -3.45
CA ARG A 176 20.20 5.97 -2.51
C ARG A 176 20.03 6.28 -1.03
N HIS A 177 19.71 7.54 -0.65
CA HIS A 177 19.42 7.96 0.72
C HIS A 177 18.55 9.23 0.77
N PRO A 178 17.29 9.19 0.33
CA PRO A 178 16.42 10.37 0.29
C PRO A 178 16.18 10.96 1.68
N LEU A 179 16.19 10.12 2.72
CA LEU A 179 16.03 10.56 4.11
C LEU A 179 17.25 11.28 4.68
N ALA A 180 18.41 11.23 3.98
CA ALA A 180 19.60 11.96 4.42
C ALA A 180 19.43 13.48 4.39
N LEU A 181 18.55 14.02 3.53
CA LEU A 181 18.39 15.48 3.35
C LEU A 181 17.72 16.18 4.52
N PRO A 182 16.54 15.76 4.99
CA PRO A 182 15.96 16.33 6.20
C PRO A 182 16.85 16.10 7.41
N PHE A 183 17.54 14.95 7.49
CA PHE A 183 18.52 14.68 8.55
C PHE A 183 19.78 15.51 8.43
N ARG A 184 20.27 15.87 7.24
CA ARG A 184 21.39 16.83 7.07
C ARG A 184 21.05 18.21 7.59
N TRP A 185 19.82 18.69 7.33
CA TRP A 185 19.34 19.95 7.88
C TRP A 185 19.26 19.85 9.40
N PHE A 186 18.68 18.80 9.94
CA PHE A 186 18.60 18.53 11.36
C PHE A 186 19.99 18.35 12.01
N GLN A 187 20.92 17.71 11.32
CA GLN A 187 22.31 17.54 11.72
C GLN A 187 23.06 18.88 11.84
N ARG A 188 22.86 19.79 10.87
CA ARG A 188 23.40 21.16 10.98
C ARG A 188 22.85 21.90 12.21
N TRP A 189 21.60 21.61 12.54
CA TRP A 189 20.91 22.23 13.67
C TRP A 189 21.31 21.62 15.01
N THR A 190 21.49 20.30 15.09
CA THR A 190 21.80 19.56 16.32
C THR A 190 23.30 19.35 16.57
N LYS A 191 24.15 19.67 15.60
CA LYS A 191 25.61 19.42 15.61
C LYS A 191 25.99 17.94 15.87
N ARG A 192 25.08 16.99 15.70
CA ARG A 192 25.33 15.55 15.87
C ARG A 192 25.75 14.91 14.54
N PRO A 193 26.89 14.21 14.49
CA PRO A 193 27.26 13.46 13.29
C PRO A 193 26.29 12.31 13.08
N ILE A 194 25.63 12.26 11.92
CA ILE A 194 24.89 11.06 11.49
C ILE A 194 25.90 10.21 10.73
N PRO A 195 26.10 8.94 11.10
CA PRO A 195 27.03 8.07 10.38
C PRO A 195 26.40 7.61 9.07
N ILE A 196 26.20 8.54 8.14
CA ILE A 196 25.75 8.21 6.79
C ILE A 196 26.98 8.34 5.91
N ALA A 197 27.50 7.20 5.46
CA ALA A 197 28.58 7.14 4.49
C ALA A 197 28.08 7.64 3.11
N LEU A 198 28.00 8.98 2.97
CA LEU A 198 27.59 9.65 1.73
C LEU A 198 28.72 9.68 0.69
N ASP A 199 29.93 9.36 1.11
CA ASP A 199 31.15 9.48 0.31
C ASP A 199 31.89 8.13 0.17
N ALA A 200 31.15 7.01 0.15
CA ALA A 200 31.78 5.73 -0.14
C ALA A 200 32.43 5.78 -1.54
N PRO A 201 33.76 5.63 -1.65
CA PRO A 201 34.43 5.54 -2.93
C PRO A 201 33.93 4.28 -3.65
N GLY A 202 33.38 4.41 -4.83
CA GLY A 202 32.84 3.29 -5.62
C GLY A 202 31.47 3.59 -6.23
N HIS A 203 31.18 4.84 -6.51
CA HIS A 203 29.97 5.21 -7.26
C HIS A 203 30.03 4.57 -8.64
N GLN A 204 29.31 3.47 -8.83
CA GLN A 204 28.99 3.00 -10.18
C GLN A 204 28.16 4.10 -10.88
N PRO A 205 28.47 4.40 -12.14
CA PRO A 205 27.63 5.32 -12.92
C PRO A 205 26.20 4.78 -12.91
N TYR A 206 25.21 5.66 -12.78
CA TYR A 206 23.82 5.28 -12.80
C TYR A 206 23.48 4.47 -14.04
N ALA A 207 22.95 3.28 -13.83
CA ALA A 207 22.33 2.55 -14.91
C ALA A 207 21.15 3.36 -15.45
N PRO A 208 20.93 3.37 -16.78
CA PRO A 208 19.75 3.97 -17.37
C PRO A 208 18.48 3.37 -16.71
N ILE A 209 17.42 4.15 -16.66
CA ILE A 209 16.15 3.66 -16.09
C ILE A 209 15.80 2.32 -16.73
N SER A 210 15.61 1.29 -15.92
CA SER A 210 15.30 -0.03 -16.42
C SER A 210 13.87 -0.08 -16.95
N ALA A 211 13.60 -0.97 -17.91
CA ALA A 211 12.25 -1.21 -18.43
C ALA A 211 11.25 -1.54 -17.32
N PHE A 212 11.69 -2.24 -16.28
CA PHE A 212 10.88 -2.52 -15.10
C PHE A 212 10.37 -1.23 -14.42
N TRP A 213 11.25 -0.25 -14.21
CA TRP A 213 10.86 1.00 -13.57
C TRP A 213 9.98 1.87 -14.47
N VAL A 214 10.23 1.89 -15.79
CA VAL A 214 9.33 2.56 -16.73
C VAL A 214 7.94 1.95 -16.65
N PHE A 215 7.85 0.62 -16.69
CA PHE A 215 6.57 -0.08 -16.56
C PHE A 215 5.87 0.20 -15.22
N ALA A 216 6.58 0.05 -14.09
CA ALA A 216 6.01 0.24 -12.75
C ALA A 216 5.51 1.68 -12.53
N LEU A 217 6.27 2.68 -13.00
CA LEU A 217 5.88 4.08 -12.91
C LEU A 217 4.71 4.41 -13.83
N SER A 218 4.70 3.89 -15.06
CA SER A 218 3.60 4.08 -16.00
C SER A 218 2.31 3.40 -15.51
N ALA A 219 2.41 2.19 -14.97
CA ALA A 219 1.28 1.49 -14.38
C ALA A 219 0.71 2.26 -13.17
N SER A 220 1.58 2.81 -12.32
CA SER A 220 1.18 3.67 -11.21
C SER A 220 0.52 4.97 -11.71
N GLY A 221 1.02 5.55 -12.81
CA GLY A 221 0.42 6.72 -13.45
C GLY A 221 -0.96 6.43 -14.05
N LEU A 222 -1.14 5.27 -14.72
CA LEU A 222 -2.44 4.83 -15.23
C LEU A 222 -3.45 4.58 -14.10
N LEU A 223 -3.00 3.97 -13.00
CA LEU A 223 -3.83 3.78 -11.83
C LEU A 223 -4.22 5.13 -11.21
N ALA A 224 -3.31 6.09 -11.19
CA ALA A 224 -3.57 7.46 -10.75
C ALA A 224 -4.61 8.15 -11.64
N TRP A 225 -4.54 7.96 -12.95
CA TRP A 225 -5.54 8.45 -13.90
C TRP A 225 -6.91 7.83 -13.63
N TRP A 226 -7.00 6.52 -13.55
CA TRP A 226 -8.26 5.81 -13.30
C TRP A 226 -8.88 6.19 -11.94
N SER A 227 -8.05 6.41 -10.90
CA SER A 227 -8.53 6.77 -9.57
C SER A 227 -9.21 8.14 -9.48
N GLN A 228 -9.05 9.01 -10.48
CA GLN A 228 -9.65 10.36 -10.48
C GLN A 228 -11.18 10.32 -10.48
N GLU A 229 -11.77 9.24 -10.92
CA GLU A 229 -13.23 9.04 -10.93
C GLU A 229 -13.79 8.68 -9.55
N TRP A 230 -12.94 8.25 -8.60
CA TRP A 230 -13.39 7.76 -7.30
C TRP A 230 -13.79 8.85 -6.32
N HIS A 231 -13.16 10.01 -6.40
CA HIS A 231 -13.44 11.12 -5.48
C HIS A 231 -13.00 12.45 -6.08
N SER A 232 -13.80 13.48 -5.91
CA SER A 232 -13.54 14.83 -6.46
C SER A 232 -12.19 15.45 -6.04
N MET A 233 -11.62 15.00 -4.93
CA MET A 233 -10.30 15.46 -4.46
C MET A 233 -9.13 14.70 -5.08
N PHE A 234 -9.33 13.53 -5.68
CA PHE A 234 -8.24 12.74 -6.25
C PHE A 234 -7.49 13.43 -7.39
N PRO A 235 -8.11 14.15 -8.33
CA PRO A 235 -7.37 14.89 -9.33
C PRO A 235 -6.35 15.87 -8.74
N TYR A 236 -6.68 16.52 -7.64
CA TYR A 236 -5.78 17.45 -6.96
C TYR A 236 -4.65 16.71 -6.24
N ILE A 237 -4.97 15.63 -5.54
CA ILE A 237 -3.98 14.79 -4.85
C ILE A 237 -2.98 14.21 -5.86
N VAL A 238 -3.47 13.67 -6.98
CA VAL A 238 -2.62 13.11 -8.03
C VAL A 238 -1.69 14.16 -8.62
N ARG A 239 -2.23 15.33 -9.00
CA ARG A 239 -1.44 16.44 -9.55
C ARG A 239 -0.40 16.93 -8.55
N TYR A 240 -0.78 17.07 -7.29
CA TYR A 240 0.13 17.45 -6.22
C TYR A 240 1.25 16.43 -6.04
N ASN A 241 0.95 15.13 -6.00
CA ASN A 241 1.94 14.07 -5.88
C ASN A 241 2.90 14.03 -7.09
N VAL A 242 2.38 14.19 -8.30
CA VAL A 242 3.21 14.30 -9.52
C VAL A 242 4.18 15.46 -9.41
N ALA A 243 3.69 16.64 -9.03
CA ALA A 243 4.52 17.84 -8.87
C ALA A 243 5.56 17.64 -7.76
N LEU A 244 5.14 17.13 -6.60
CA LEU A 244 6.03 16.91 -5.46
C LEU A 244 7.15 15.92 -5.80
N ILE A 245 6.79 14.75 -6.35
CA ILE A 245 7.77 13.71 -6.73
C ILE A 245 8.71 14.22 -7.82
N GLY A 246 8.17 14.90 -8.83
CA GLY A 246 8.97 15.51 -9.91
C GLY A 246 9.94 16.55 -9.38
N CYS A 247 9.48 17.49 -8.55
CA CYS A 247 10.32 18.50 -7.93
C CYS A 247 11.39 17.87 -7.04
N MET A 248 11.04 16.90 -6.20
CA MET A 248 12.00 16.21 -5.36
C MET A 248 13.06 15.49 -6.18
N ALA A 249 12.67 14.74 -7.21
CA ALA A 249 13.60 14.06 -8.10
C ALA A 249 14.57 15.03 -8.79
N LEU A 250 14.06 16.16 -9.29
CA LEU A 250 14.88 17.18 -9.95
C LEU A 250 15.81 17.93 -8.99
N LEU A 251 15.34 18.28 -7.80
CA LEU A 251 16.12 19.03 -6.81
C LEU A 251 17.20 18.16 -6.16
N LEU A 252 16.95 16.87 -6.00
CA LEU A 252 17.83 15.94 -5.32
C LEU A 252 18.77 15.19 -6.26
N ALA A 253 18.45 15.15 -7.56
CA ALA A 253 19.28 14.49 -8.57
C ALA A 253 20.57 15.27 -8.83
N ARG A 254 21.67 14.56 -8.95
CA ARG A 254 22.93 15.14 -9.40
C ARG A 254 22.80 15.57 -10.87
N PRO A 255 23.62 16.54 -11.35
CA PRO A 255 23.51 17.05 -12.74
C PRO A 255 23.49 15.96 -13.81
N GLY A 256 24.31 14.90 -13.68
CA GLY A 256 24.33 13.78 -14.63
C GLY A 256 23.12 12.83 -14.53
N GLU A 257 22.36 12.90 -13.47
CA GLU A 257 21.22 12.04 -13.16
C GLU A 257 19.87 12.67 -13.52
N ARG A 258 19.88 13.98 -13.84
CA ARG A 258 18.66 14.74 -14.14
C ARG A 258 17.86 14.17 -15.30
N ARG A 259 18.54 13.62 -16.33
CA ARG A 259 17.84 12.97 -17.47
C ARG A 259 17.05 11.74 -17.02
N THR A 260 17.64 10.90 -16.20
CA THR A 260 16.96 9.69 -15.67
C THR A 260 15.79 10.07 -14.75
N ALA A 261 15.96 11.08 -13.90
CA ALA A 261 14.89 11.61 -13.06
C ALA A 261 13.74 12.20 -13.90
N LEU A 262 14.08 12.94 -14.96
CA LEU A 262 13.08 13.49 -15.86
C LEU A 262 12.30 12.40 -16.61
N LEU A 263 12.98 11.38 -17.13
CA LEU A 263 12.35 10.26 -17.81
C LEU A 263 11.42 9.46 -16.88
N ALA A 264 11.83 9.24 -15.64
CA ALA A 264 10.99 8.60 -14.65
C ALA A 264 9.77 9.44 -14.28
N GLY A 265 9.97 10.73 -14.08
CA GLY A 265 8.88 11.69 -13.85
C GLY A 265 7.88 11.71 -15.00
N LEU A 266 8.36 11.71 -16.25
CA LEU A 266 7.51 11.65 -17.44
C LEU A 266 6.77 10.30 -17.55
N ALA A 267 7.44 9.19 -17.28
CA ALA A 267 6.82 7.86 -17.30
C ALA A 267 5.63 7.75 -16.33
N TYR A 268 5.70 8.42 -15.19
CA TYR A 268 4.59 8.52 -14.24
C TYR A 268 3.56 9.59 -14.64
N ALA A 269 4.03 10.79 -14.97
CA ALA A 269 3.17 11.96 -15.16
C ALA A 269 2.31 11.88 -16.42
N LEU A 270 2.87 11.38 -17.55
CA LEU A 270 2.15 11.34 -18.81
C LEU A 270 0.85 10.51 -18.71
N PRO A 271 0.88 9.27 -18.20
CA PRO A 271 -0.36 8.53 -17.98
C PRO A 271 -1.28 9.18 -16.95
N ALA A 272 -0.73 9.73 -15.86
CA ALA A 272 -1.51 10.31 -14.78
C ALA A 272 -2.26 11.60 -15.18
N LEU A 273 -1.71 12.37 -16.11
CA LEU A 273 -2.27 13.66 -16.55
C LEU A 273 -3.09 13.54 -17.86
N GLY A 274 -2.98 12.42 -18.56
CA GLY A 274 -3.69 12.16 -19.83
C GLY A 274 -5.16 11.82 -19.67
N GLY A 275 -5.73 12.00 -18.48
CA GLY A 275 -7.12 11.72 -18.21
C GLY A 275 -8.10 12.57 -19.04
N PRO A 276 -9.34 12.12 -19.18
CA PRO A 276 -10.35 12.88 -19.90
C PRO A 276 -10.48 14.25 -19.23
N THR A 277 -10.18 15.29 -20.00
CA THR A 277 -10.56 16.65 -19.65
C THR A 277 -12.07 16.72 -19.84
N GLY A 278 -12.83 16.38 -18.79
CA GLY A 278 -14.26 16.65 -18.72
C GLY A 278 -14.52 18.12 -18.56
#